data_685e57dfd7a02f2bba52260d9620616d
#
_entry.id   685e57dfd7a02f2bba52260d9620616d
#
_cell.length_a   1.000
_cell.length_b   1.000
_cell.length_c   1.000
_cell.angle_alpha   90.00
_cell.angle_beta   90.00
_cell.angle_gamma   90.00
#
_symmetry.space_group_name_H-M   'P 1'
#
loop_
_entity.id
_entity.type
_entity.pdbx_description
1 polymer ?
#
loop_
_entity_poly.entity_id
_entity_poly.type
_entity_poly.pdbx_seq_one_letter_code
_entity_poly.pdbx_strand_id
1 'polypeptide(L)'
;MEFRILRYDDLDRDTLYDILALRAEVFVVEQRCAYLDPDGRDKNCYHMICTENGKMKGYLRILPPGEFFKEASIGRVLVTDRRKGIATEMVRRALDFIFKELRQDTVRVEAQTYAVGLYGKFGFETVGEEFMDEGVPHIQMLYKRKS
;
A
#
# COMPACT_ATOMS: atom_id res chain seq x y z
N MET A 1 -4.84 8.97 -16.72
CA MET A 1 -4.19 8.55 -15.47
C MET A 1 -3.35 7.31 -15.73
N GLU A 2 -2.11 7.34 -15.28
CA GLU A 2 -1.16 6.28 -15.52
C GLU A 2 -0.80 5.57 -14.23
N PHE A 3 -0.70 4.23 -14.28
CA PHE A 3 -0.30 3.39 -13.14
C PHE A 3 0.94 2.62 -13.53
N ARG A 4 2.00 2.71 -12.70
CA ARG A 4 3.23 1.96 -12.93
C ARG A 4 3.63 1.25 -11.66
N ILE A 5 4.13 0.01 -11.81
CA ILE A 5 4.69 -0.75 -10.70
C ILE A 5 6.17 -0.94 -10.99
N LEU A 6 7.02 -0.46 -10.11
CA LEU A 6 8.47 -0.43 -10.29
C LEU A 6 9.18 -1.06 -9.11
N ARG A 7 10.29 -1.75 -9.38
CA ARG A 7 11.21 -2.18 -8.34
C ARG A 7 11.95 -0.97 -7.81
N TYR A 8 12.45 -1.07 -6.58
CA TYR A 8 13.23 0.02 -5.98
C TYR A 8 14.38 0.48 -6.88
N ASP A 9 15.12 -0.47 -7.47
CA ASP A 9 16.26 -0.14 -8.32
C ASP A 9 15.88 0.58 -9.62
N ASP A 10 14.63 0.53 -10.02
CA ASP A 10 14.11 1.18 -11.22
C ASP A 10 13.53 2.57 -10.94
N LEU A 11 13.50 2.99 -9.68
CA LEU A 11 13.06 4.34 -9.30
C LEU A 11 14.21 5.32 -9.52
N ASP A 12 13.93 6.44 -10.21
CA ASP A 12 14.93 7.51 -10.25
C ASP A 12 14.88 8.33 -8.94
N ARG A 13 15.89 9.18 -8.76
CA ARG A 13 16.04 9.96 -7.52
C ARG A 13 14.83 10.84 -7.25
N ASP A 14 14.36 11.52 -8.28
CA ASP A 14 13.26 12.47 -8.11
C ASP A 14 11.97 11.76 -7.77
N THR A 15 11.68 10.63 -8.42
CA THR A 15 10.51 9.82 -8.10
C THR A 15 10.56 9.30 -6.68
N LEU A 16 11.73 8.80 -6.25
CA LEU A 16 11.89 8.33 -4.87
C LEU A 16 11.69 9.48 -3.87
N TYR A 17 12.26 10.64 -4.16
CA TYR A 17 12.07 11.82 -3.31
C TYR A 17 10.59 12.18 -3.18
N ASP A 18 9.88 12.22 -4.30
CA ASP A 18 8.44 12.54 -4.30
C ASP A 18 7.62 11.50 -3.54
N ILE A 19 7.94 10.22 -3.67
CA ILE A 19 7.29 9.16 -2.91
C ILE A 19 7.46 9.41 -1.41
N LEU A 20 8.69 9.62 -0.96
CA LEU A 20 8.97 9.80 0.46
C LEU A 20 8.35 11.08 1.01
N ALA A 21 8.38 12.16 0.23
CA ALA A 21 7.76 13.42 0.61
C ALA A 21 6.24 13.29 0.78
N LEU A 22 5.59 12.62 -0.17
CA LEU A 22 4.14 12.42 -0.12
C LEU A 22 3.73 11.50 1.04
N ARG A 23 4.50 10.44 1.28
CA ARG A 23 4.26 9.56 2.42
C ARG A 23 4.42 10.30 3.75
N ALA A 24 5.43 11.15 3.88
CA ALA A 24 5.61 11.95 5.09
C ALA A 24 4.44 12.92 5.29
N GLU A 25 3.99 13.57 4.22
CA GLU A 25 2.85 14.48 4.28
C GLU A 25 1.58 13.79 4.77
N VAL A 26 1.27 12.62 4.23
CA VAL A 26 0.02 11.91 4.56
C VAL A 26 0.11 11.18 5.90
N PHE A 27 1.17 10.39 6.11
CA PHE A 27 1.23 9.49 7.26
C PHE A 27 1.83 10.12 8.51
N VAL A 28 2.65 11.14 8.36
CA VAL A 28 3.29 11.80 9.50
C VAL A 28 2.59 13.12 9.81
N VAL A 29 2.53 14.02 8.83
CA VAL A 29 2.02 15.38 9.06
C VAL A 29 0.51 15.40 9.21
N GLU A 30 -0.24 14.88 8.23
CA GLU A 30 -1.72 14.90 8.28
C GLU A 30 -2.27 14.06 9.42
N GLN A 31 -1.70 12.88 9.67
CA GLN A 31 -2.15 11.99 10.74
C GLN A 31 -1.58 12.37 12.10
N ARG A 32 -0.71 13.39 12.16
CA ARG A 32 -0.07 13.84 13.39
C ARG A 32 0.60 12.70 14.14
N CYS A 33 1.33 11.88 13.39
CA CYS A 33 1.93 10.67 13.90
C CYS A 33 3.45 10.78 13.77
N ALA A 34 4.13 11.02 14.89
CA ALA A 34 5.59 11.23 14.90
C ALA A 34 6.29 9.89 14.86
N TYR A 35 6.61 9.40 13.67
CA TYR A 35 7.37 8.16 13.50
C TYR A 35 8.25 8.26 12.26
N LEU A 36 9.22 7.37 12.15
CA LEU A 36 10.10 7.30 11.00
C LEU A 36 9.44 6.48 9.89
N ASP A 37 8.89 7.16 8.88
CA ASP A 37 8.17 6.49 7.80
C ASP A 37 9.04 5.55 6.96
N PRO A 38 10.26 5.93 6.53
CA PRO A 38 11.16 4.96 5.90
C PRO A 38 11.58 3.90 6.95
N ASP A 39 11.18 2.65 6.70
CA ASP A 39 11.33 1.55 7.65
C ASP A 39 12.40 0.52 7.23
N GLY A 40 13.17 0.84 6.19
CA GLY A 40 14.20 -0.06 5.67
C GLY A 40 13.69 -1.14 4.73
N ARG A 41 12.37 -1.23 4.52
CA ARG A 41 11.78 -2.27 3.66
C ARG A 41 11.62 -1.85 2.22
N ASP A 42 11.63 -0.54 1.94
CA ASP A 42 11.35 -0.01 0.61
C ASP A 42 12.28 -0.57 -0.46
N LYS A 43 13.51 -0.87 -0.11
CA LYS A 43 14.51 -1.40 -1.05
C LYS A 43 14.15 -2.79 -1.56
N ASN A 44 13.31 -3.52 -0.84
CA ASN A 44 12.90 -4.88 -1.18
C ASN A 44 11.46 -4.96 -1.67
N CYS A 45 10.81 -3.81 -1.85
CA CYS A 45 9.41 -3.75 -2.25
C CYS A 45 9.25 -3.35 -3.70
N TYR A 46 8.05 -3.59 -4.22
CA TYR A 46 7.60 -2.98 -5.48
C TYR A 46 6.80 -1.73 -5.13
N HIS A 47 6.92 -0.72 -5.97
CA HIS A 47 6.31 0.59 -5.73
C HIS A 47 5.33 0.90 -6.85
N MET A 48 4.05 1.07 -6.49
CA MET A 48 3.04 1.50 -7.45
C MET A 48 2.87 3.00 -7.36
N ILE A 49 2.94 3.64 -8.52
CA ILE A 49 2.78 5.09 -8.65
C ILE A 49 1.63 5.36 -9.60
N CYS A 50 0.72 6.21 -9.16
CA CYS A 50 -0.37 6.70 -9.99
C CYS A 50 -0.12 8.17 -10.29
N THR A 51 -0.02 8.52 -11.58
CA THR A 51 0.22 9.90 -12.02
C THR A 51 -0.87 10.39 -12.95
N GLU A 52 -1.14 11.68 -12.90
CA GLU A 52 -2.02 12.36 -13.82
C GLU A 52 -1.40 13.72 -14.13
N ASN A 53 -1.23 14.00 -15.41
CA ASN A 53 -0.60 15.25 -15.88
C ASN A 53 0.77 15.49 -15.24
N GLY A 54 1.55 14.40 -15.09
CA GLY A 54 2.89 14.44 -14.53
C GLY A 54 2.95 14.56 -13.01
N LYS A 55 1.81 14.61 -12.33
CA LYS A 55 1.76 14.70 -10.87
C LYS A 55 1.38 13.38 -10.24
N MET A 56 2.04 13.05 -9.14
CA MET A 56 1.72 11.85 -8.37
C MET A 56 0.39 12.04 -7.64
N LYS A 57 -0.58 11.18 -7.94
CA LYS A 57 -1.93 11.22 -7.38
C LYS A 57 -2.18 10.09 -6.40
N GLY A 58 -1.37 9.07 -6.43
CA GLY A 58 -1.50 7.94 -5.53
C GLY A 58 -0.24 7.13 -5.48
N TYR A 59 -0.11 6.37 -4.40
CA TYR A 59 1.02 5.50 -4.16
C TYR A 59 0.61 4.32 -3.28
N LEU A 60 1.22 3.18 -3.50
CA LEU A 60 1.25 2.08 -2.53
C LEU A 60 2.53 1.28 -2.75
N ARG A 61 2.93 0.51 -1.75
CA ARG A 61 3.99 -0.45 -1.93
C ARG A 61 3.46 -1.87 -1.80
N ILE A 62 4.06 -2.77 -2.57
CA ILE A 62 3.76 -4.19 -2.53
C ILE A 62 4.96 -4.87 -1.89
N LEU A 63 4.72 -5.56 -0.78
CA LEU A 63 5.76 -6.24 -0.03
C LEU A 63 5.73 -7.73 -0.42
N PRO A 64 6.84 -8.26 -0.95
CA PRO A 64 6.89 -9.68 -1.31
C PRO A 64 6.70 -10.59 -0.09
N PRO A 65 6.35 -11.87 -0.30
CA PRO A 65 6.29 -12.82 0.81
C PRO A 65 7.59 -12.84 1.60
N GLY A 66 7.48 -12.82 2.93
CA GLY A 66 8.64 -12.87 3.83
C GLY A 66 9.23 -11.52 4.17
N GLU A 67 8.84 -10.44 3.48
CA GLU A 67 9.39 -9.11 3.79
C GLU A 67 8.82 -8.56 5.09
N PHE A 68 7.51 -8.63 5.29
CA PHE A 68 6.86 -8.21 6.53
C PHE A 68 6.09 -9.37 7.15
N PHE A 69 5.15 -9.93 6.40
CA PHE A 69 4.46 -11.15 6.76
C PHE A 69 5.01 -12.30 5.92
N LYS A 70 4.69 -13.55 6.28
CA LYS A 70 5.01 -14.66 5.40
C LYS A 70 4.25 -14.57 4.08
N GLU A 71 3.04 -13.98 4.10
CA GLU A 71 2.26 -13.70 2.89
C GLU A 71 2.74 -12.40 2.25
N ALA A 72 2.42 -12.22 0.96
CA ALA A 72 2.55 -10.92 0.30
C ALA A 72 1.65 -9.91 1.00
N SER A 73 2.01 -8.63 0.90
CA SER A 73 1.27 -7.56 1.56
C SER A 73 1.22 -6.31 0.70
N ILE A 74 0.32 -5.41 1.05
CA ILE A 74 0.19 -4.08 0.48
C ILE A 74 0.23 -3.11 1.64
N GLY A 75 0.99 -2.03 1.50
CA GLY A 75 1.09 -1.02 2.54
C GLY A 75 1.32 0.37 1.99
N ARG A 76 1.31 1.35 2.90
CA ARG A 76 1.52 2.76 2.57
C ARG A 76 0.60 3.24 1.45
N VAL A 77 -0.66 2.80 1.47
CA VAL A 77 -1.65 3.20 0.47
C VAL A 77 -2.08 4.65 0.73
N LEU A 78 -1.90 5.49 -0.26
CA LEU A 78 -2.33 6.89 -0.17
C LEU A 78 -2.83 7.39 -1.50
N VAL A 79 -3.73 8.35 -1.45
CA VAL A 79 -4.21 9.09 -2.63
C VAL A 79 -4.34 10.56 -2.24
N THR A 80 -4.17 11.45 -3.23
CA THR A 80 -4.32 12.89 -3.01
C THR A 80 -5.76 13.36 -3.17
N ASP A 81 -6.61 12.56 -3.87
CA ASP A 81 -8.03 12.85 -4.02
C ASP A 81 -8.82 11.57 -3.74
N ARG A 82 -9.44 11.53 -2.56
CA ARG A 82 -10.14 10.34 -2.07
C ARG A 82 -11.47 10.06 -2.75
N ARG A 83 -12.00 11.03 -3.50
CA ARG A 83 -13.33 10.91 -4.10
C ARG A 83 -13.35 10.28 -5.49
N LYS A 84 -12.19 10.00 -6.08
CA LYS A 84 -12.10 9.54 -7.48
C LYS A 84 -11.93 8.04 -7.67
N GLY A 85 -12.02 7.25 -6.60
CA GLY A 85 -11.87 5.79 -6.69
C GLY A 85 -10.46 5.33 -7.07
N ILE A 86 -9.46 6.19 -6.93
CA ILE A 86 -8.08 5.88 -7.29
C ILE A 86 -7.55 4.74 -6.41
N ALA A 87 -7.82 4.80 -5.10
CA ALA A 87 -7.34 3.78 -4.17
C ALA A 87 -7.88 2.39 -4.53
N THR A 88 -9.16 2.31 -4.90
CA THR A 88 -9.78 1.04 -5.33
C THR A 88 -9.07 0.47 -6.55
N GLU A 89 -8.82 1.31 -7.56
CA GLU A 89 -8.12 0.87 -8.77
C GLU A 89 -6.69 0.43 -8.47
N MET A 90 -6.00 1.16 -7.60
CA MET A 90 -4.63 0.80 -7.22
C MET A 90 -4.58 -0.56 -6.51
N VAL A 91 -5.47 -0.79 -5.56
CA VAL A 91 -5.51 -2.08 -4.84
C VAL A 91 -5.84 -3.21 -5.81
N ARG A 92 -6.79 -3.01 -6.72
CA ARG A 92 -7.12 -4.02 -7.73
C ARG A 92 -5.90 -4.40 -8.57
N ARG A 93 -5.16 -3.40 -9.04
CA ARG A 93 -3.94 -3.65 -9.84
C ARG A 93 -2.82 -4.29 -9.01
N ALA A 94 -2.70 -3.91 -7.75
CA ALA A 94 -1.72 -4.53 -6.86
C ALA A 94 -2.04 -6.01 -6.62
N LEU A 95 -3.30 -6.36 -6.43
CA LEU A 95 -3.71 -7.76 -6.28
C LEU A 95 -3.43 -8.55 -7.57
N ASP A 96 -3.76 -7.99 -8.73
CA ASP A 96 -3.44 -8.65 -10.00
C ASP A 96 -1.93 -8.91 -10.13
N PHE A 97 -1.11 -7.94 -9.78
CA PHE A 97 0.34 -8.10 -9.80
C PHE A 97 0.80 -9.21 -8.87
N ILE A 98 0.29 -9.23 -7.65
CA ILE A 98 0.63 -10.25 -6.66
C ILE A 98 0.26 -11.64 -7.16
N PHE A 99 -0.93 -11.80 -7.73
CA PHE A 99 -1.38 -13.10 -8.23
C PHE A 99 -0.61 -13.56 -9.46
N LYS A 100 -0.40 -12.67 -10.43
CA LYS A 100 0.14 -13.03 -11.75
C LYS A 100 1.66 -12.99 -11.78
N GLU A 101 2.28 -11.94 -11.21
CA GLU A 101 3.73 -11.78 -11.29
C GLU A 101 4.44 -12.42 -10.10
N LEU A 102 3.93 -12.26 -8.89
CA LEU A 102 4.51 -12.88 -7.72
C LEU A 102 4.00 -14.29 -7.46
N ARG A 103 2.96 -14.71 -8.17
CA ARG A 103 2.36 -16.05 -8.11
C ARG A 103 1.97 -16.43 -6.67
N GLN A 104 1.32 -15.51 -5.99
CA GLN A 104 0.84 -15.70 -4.65
C GLN A 104 -0.68 -15.68 -4.64
N ASP A 105 -1.29 -16.50 -3.78
CA ASP A 105 -2.75 -16.62 -3.67
C ASP A 105 -3.28 -15.94 -2.39
N THR A 106 -2.40 -15.58 -1.48
CA THR A 106 -2.77 -15.05 -0.18
C THR A 106 -2.10 -13.71 0.05
N VAL A 107 -2.87 -12.74 0.54
CA VAL A 107 -2.39 -11.39 0.83
C VAL A 107 -2.86 -11.01 2.23
N ARG A 108 -1.94 -10.55 3.07
CA ARG A 108 -2.24 -10.07 4.42
C ARG A 108 -1.89 -8.60 4.50
N VAL A 109 -2.78 -7.81 5.09
CA VAL A 109 -2.54 -6.36 5.27
C VAL A 109 -2.79 -5.96 6.71
N GLU A 110 -2.12 -4.89 7.16
CA GLU A 110 -2.48 -4.17 8.37
C GLU A 110 -3.23 -2.93 7.93
N ALA A 111 -4.55 -2.98 8.01
CA ALA A 111 -5.41 -1.89 7.56
C ALA A 111 -5.69 -0.93 8.70
N GLN A 112 -5.53 0.37 8.45
CA GLN A 112 -6.11 1.35 9.36
C GLN A 112 -7.63 1.11 9.37
N THR A 113 -8.25 1.23 10.52
CA THR A 113 -9.66 0.82 10.65
C THR A 113 -10.60 1.54 9.69
N TYR A 114 -10.28 2.79 9.32
CA TYR A 114 -11.10 3.50 8.34
C TYR A 114 -11.00 2.91 6.93
N ALA A 115 -9.96 2.12 6.63
CA ALA A 115 -9.73 1.54 5.32
C ALA A 115 -10.28 0.11 5.18
N VAL A 116 -10.89 -0.44 6.22
CA VAL A 116 -11.46 -1.79 6.21
C VAL A 116 -12.46 -1.96 5.05
N GLY A 117 -13.28 -0.94 4.80
CA GLY A 117 -14.24 -0.98 3.69
C GLY A 117 -13.60 -1.09 2.32
N LEU A 118 -12.45 -0.45 2.13
CA LEU A 118 -11.71 -0.54 0.87
C LEU A 118 -11.27 -1.98 0.59
N TYR A 119 -10.61 -2.61 1.55
CA TYR A 119 -10.13 -3.98 1.39
C TYR A 119 -11.29 -4.98 1.36
N GLY A 120 -12.34 -4.73 2.12
CA GLY A 120 -13.52 -5.60 2.15
C GLY A 120 -14.17 -5.75 0.78
N LYS A 121 -14.13 -4.73 -0.07
CA LYS A 121 -14.67 -4.79 -1.43
C LYS A 121 -14.03 -5.89 -2.27
N PHE A 122 -12.79 -6.24 -1.98
CA PHE A 122 -12.06 -7.26 -2.72
C PHE A 122 -12.19 -8.65 -2.13
N GLY A 123 -12.82 -8.77 -0.96
CA GLY A 123 -12.98 -10.04 -0.29
C GLY A 123 -12.03 -10.28 0.87
N PHE A 124 -11.27 -9.25 1.28
CA PHE A 124 -10.47 -9.35 2.50
C PHE A 124 -11.38 -9.49 3.71
N GLU A 125 -10.98 -10.33 4.64
CA GLU A 125 -11.69 -10.51 5.91
C GLU A 125 -10.79 -10.11 7.07
N THR A 126 -11.37 -9.52 8.12
CA THR A 126 -10.60 -9.15 9.31
C THR A 126 -10.13 -10.38 10.06
N VAL A 127 -8.91 -10.31 10.59
CA VAL A 127 -8.28 -11.39 11.36
C VAL A 127 -7.75 -10.81 12.65
N GLY A 128 -8.19 -11.37 13.78
CA GLY A 128 -7.74 -10.91 15.09
C GLY A 128 -8.44 -9.63 15.54
N GLU A 129 -7.86 -8.99 16.54
CA GLU A 129 -8.45 -7.81 17.17
C GLU A 129 -7.78 -6.54 16.67
N GLU A 130 -8.51 -5.42 16.85
CA GLU A 130 -7.96 -4.10 16.60
C GLU A 130 -6.78 -3.82 17.52
N PHE A 131 -5.75 -3.19 16.99
CA PHE A 131 -4.55 -2.82 17.75
C PHE A 131 -4.11 -1.42 17.37
N MET A 132 -3.31 -0.80 18.24
CA MET A 132 -2.76 0.53 17.99
C MET A 132 -1.36 0.38 17.40
N ASP A 133 -1.11 1.05 16.27
CA ASP A 133 0.21 1.16 15.68
C ASP A 133 0.51 2.64 15.48
N GLU A 134 1.54 3.12 16.17
CA GLU A 134 1.92 4.54 16.16
C GLU A 134 0.73 5.45 16.50
N GLY A 135 -0.11 5.02 17.45
CA GLY A 135 -1.27 5.79 17.90
C GLY A 135 -2.47 5.77 16.96
N VAL A 136 -2.41 4.97 15.89
CA VAL A 136 -3.49 4.86 14.92
C VAL A 136 -4.11 3.46 15.01
N PRO A 137 -5.44 3.33 15.09
CA PRO A 137 -6.07 2.01 15.17
C PRO A 137 -5.97 1.25 13.87
N HIS A 138 -5.53 0.00 13.97
CA HIS A 138 -5.35 -0.91 12.84
C HIS A 138 -5.99 -2.26 13.12
N ILE A 139 -6.28 -3.01 12.07
CA ILE A 139 -6.68 -4.41 12.16
C ILE A 139 -6.05 -5.16 10.99
N GLN A 140 -5.63 -6.40 11.23
CA GLN A 140 -5.13 -7.23 10.13
C GLN A 140 -6.29 -7.76 9.31
N MET A 141 -6.08 -7.87 8.00
CA MET A 141 -7.04 -8.46 7.08
C MET A 141 -6.32 -9.44 6.17
N LEU A 142 -7.03 -10.49 5.78
CA LEU A 142 -6.48 -11.56 4.97
C LEU A 142 -7.36 -11.80 3.75
N TYR A 143 -6.74 -11.90 2.60
CA TYR A 143 -7.39 -12.31 1.36
C TYR A 143 -6.77 -13.63 0.90
N LYS A 144 -7.64 -14.55 0.50
CA LYS A 144 -7.20 -15.80 -0.11
C LYS A 144 -7.93 -15.97 -1.43
N ARG A 145 -7.16 -15.97 -2.52
CA ARG A 145 -7.73 -16.13 -3.86
C ARG A 145 -8.31 -17.53 -4.01
N LYS A 146 -9.53 -17.59 -4.50
CA LYS A 146 -10.16 -18.87 -4.84
C LYS A 146 -9.65 -19.34 -6.20
N SER A 147 -9.18 -20.55 -6.24
CA SER A 147 -8.72 -21.17 -7.48
C SER A 147 -9.90 -21.60 -8.34
#